data_260b7629bac996c00392437989006c79
#
_entry.id   260b7629bac996c00392437989006c79
#
_cell.length_a   1.000
_cell.length_b   1.000
_cell.length_c   1.000
_cell.angle_alpha   90.00
_cell.angle_beta   90.00
_cell.angle_gamma   90.00
#
_symmetry.space_group_name_H-M   'P 1'
#
loop_
_entity.id
_entity.type
_entity.pdbx_description
1 polymer ?
#
loop_
_entity_poly.entity_id
_entity_poly.type
_entity_poly.pdbx_seq_one_letter_code
_entity_poly.pdbx_strand_id
1 'polypeptide(L)'
;YVPLFTKRGAKVIDFSADYRFRDKSIYEKWYKTQHTDSAGIETAVYGLPELFREEIRKTNLVGNPGCYTTATILALAPLLTQGIVYPEDIIVDAKSGVSGRGREPREDTRYCECNENIEAYSVGGHRHSPEIEHILSIKTSQRVSIQFVPHLIPMNRGILCTIYAKPRHNLR
;
A
#
# COMPACT_ATOMS: atom_id res chain seq x y z
N TYR A 1 0.98 14.29 -16.51
CA TYR A 1 0.36 13.62 -17.67
C TYR A 1 -1.10 13.25 -17.39
N VAL A 2 -1.47 12.75 -16.19
CA VAL A 2 -2.83 12.30 -15.87
C VAL A 2 -3.91 13.32 -16.23
N PRO A 3 -3.82 14.61 -15.82
CA PRO A 3 -4.85 15.60 -16.17
C PRO A 3 -5.03 15.81 -17.68
N LEU A 4 -4.01 15.57 -18.50
CA LEU A 4 -4.10 15.69 -19.95
C LEU A 4 -4.97 14.60 -20.57
N PHE A 5 -4.91 13.39 -20.03
CA PHE A 5 -5.67 12.25 -20.51
C PHE A 5 -7.09 12.26 -19.98
N THR A 6 -7.29 12.53 -18.68
CA THR A 6 -8.62 12.58 -18.06
C THR A 6 -9.50 13.69 -18.66
N LYS A 7 -8.92 14.88 -18.95
CA LYS A 7 -9.62 15.97 -19.65
C LYS A 7 -10.10 15.60 -21.06
N ARG A 8 -9.48 14.61 -21.69
CA ARG A 8 -9.88 14.07 -22.99
C ARG A 8 -10.83 12.89 -22.89
N GLY A 9 -11.34 12.59 -21.70
CA GLY A 9 -12.28 11.49 -21.45
C GLY A 9 -11.63 10.10 -21.35
N ALA A 10 -10.30 10.02 -21.32
CA ALA A 10 -9.63 8.74 -21.16
C ALA A 10 -9.76 8.22 -19.72
N LYS A 11 -9.87 6.90 -19.59
CA LYS A 11 -9.70 6.21 -18.31
C LYS A 11 -8.23 5.97 -18.06
N VAL A 12 -7.75 6.35 -16.87
CA VAL A 12 -6.34 6.26 -16.48
C VAL A 12 -6.20 5.34 -15.28
N ILE A 13 -5.26 4.40 -15.36
CA ILE A 13 -4.78 3.62 -14.23
C ILE A 13 -3.36 4.09 -13.95
N ASP A 14 -3.19 4.78 -12.82
CA ASP A 14 -1.89 5.30 -12.42
C ASP A 14 -1.15 4.32 -11.52
N PHE A 15 0.06 3.92 -11.91
CA PHE A 15 0.91 3.01 -11.15
C PHE A 15 1.85 3.73 -10.18
N SER A 16 1.88 5.06 -10.21
CA SER A 16 2.63 5.85 -9.24
C SER A 16 1.93 5.84 -7.88
N ALA A 17 2.44 6.61 -6.94
CA ALA A 17 1.78 6.79 -5.65
C ALA A 17 0.88 8.04 -5.59
N ASP A 18 0.85 8.83 -6.67
CA ASP A 18 0.26 10.17 -6.67
C ASP A 18 -1.22 10.18 -6.31
N TYR A 19 -1.96 9.15 -6.72
CA TYR A 19 -3.41 9.09 -6.54
C TYR A 19 -3.87 8.00 -5.56
N ARG A 20 -3.01 7.55 -4.65
CA ARG A 20 -3.35 6.52 -3.65
C ARG A 20 -3.96 7.07 -2.37
N PHE A 21 -3.72 8.34 -2.09
CA PHE A 21 -4.18 9.02 -0.87
C PHE A 21 -5.28 10.02 -1.20
N ARG A 22 -6.33 10.08 -0.37
CA ARG A 22 -7.33 11.13 -0.46
C ARG A 22 -6.84 12.45 0.17
N ASP A 23 -5.89 12.36 1.08
CA ASP A 23 -5.24 13.50 1.71
C ASP A 23 -3.85 13.71 1.10
N LYS A 24 -3.70 14.79 0.34
CA LYS A 24 -2.43 15.11 -0.31
C LYS A 24 -1.31 15.39 0.70
N SER A 25 -1.63 15.82 1.93
CA SER A 25 -0.63 16.10 2.95
C SER A 25 0.12 14.84 3.37
N ILE A 26 -0.56 13.68 3.36
CA ILE A 26 0.07 12.38 3.62
C ILE A 26 1.07 12.07 2.49
N TYR A 27 0.67 12.25 1.24
CA TYR A 27 1.55 12.05 0.10
C TYR A 27 2.80 12.97 0.20
N GLU A 28 2.59 14.28 0.36
CA GLU A 28 3.67 15.25 0.41
C GLU A 28 4.65 14.98 1.57
N LYS A 29 4.13 14.58 2.73
CA LYS A 29 4.93 14.20 3.89
C LYS A 29 5.84 13.00 3.61
N TRP A 30 5.32 11.96 2.96
CA TRP A 30 6.02 10.68 2.80
C TRP A 30 6.86 10.60 1.52
N TYR A 31 6.42 11.26 0.45
CA TYR A 31 7.14 11.26 -0.83
C TYR A 31 8.07 12.48 -0.99
N LYS A 32 8.01 13.45 -0.07
CA LYS A 32 8.86 14.66 -0.07
C LYS A 32 8.75 15.45 -1.38
N THR A 33 7.58 15.41 -2.01
CA THR A 33 7.31 16.07 -3.29
C THR A 33 5.93 16.71 -3.21
N GLN A 34 5.82 17.96 -3.69
CA GLN A 34 4.53 18.66 -3.76
C GLN A 34 3.63 17.98 -4.79
N HIS A 35 2.38 17.70 -4.41
CA HIS A 35 1.39 17.17 -5.35
C HIS A 35 0.76 18.29 -6.17
N THR A 36 0.78 18.16 -7.50
CA THR A 36 0.39 19.23 -8.44
C THR A 36 -1.04 19.11 -8.98
N ASP A 37 -1.77 18.02 -8.68
CA ASP A 37 -3.12 17.75 -9.18
C ASP A 37 -4.09 17.44 -8.04
N SER A 38 -4.51 18.47 -7.30
CA SER A 38 -5.47 18.32 -6.20
C SER A 38 -6.84 17.84 -6.69
N ALA A 39 -7.29 18.29 -7.87
CA ALA A 39 -8.57 17.83 -8.44
C ALA A 39 -8.55 16.35 -8.81
N GLY A 40 -7.42 15.85 -9.30
CA GLY A 40 -7.25 14.42 -9.55
C GLY A 40 -7.32 13.59 -8.26
N ILE A 41 -6.71 14.05 -7.17
CA ILE A 41 -6.81 13.38 -5.85
C ILE A 41 -8.26 13.23 -5.39
N GLU A 42 -9.09 14.25 -5.55
CA GLU A 42 -10.49 14.24 -5.12
C GLU A 42 -11.33 13.23 -5.90
N THR A 43 -10.99 12.98 -7.16
CA THR A 43 -11.76 12.10 -8.06
C THR A 43 -11.16 10.70 -8.21
N ALA A 44 -9.91 10.51 -7.84
CA ALA A 44 -9.23 9.23 -7.91
C ALA A 44 -9.87 8.20 -6.97
N VAL A 45 -9.94 6.96 -7.44
CA VAL A 45 -10.38 5.82 -6.65
C VAL A 45 -9.20 4.87 -6.45
N TYR A 46 -9.04 4.39 -5.23
CA TYR A 46 -8.01 3.41 -4.90
C TYR A 46 -8.27 2.08 -5.60
N GLY A 47 -7.29 1.59 -6.34
CA GLY A 47 -7.39 0.51 -7.31
C GLY A 47 -7.40 -0.89 -6.70
N LEU A 48 -8.21 -1.14 -5.68
CA LEU A 48 -8.41 -2.44 -5.08
C LEU A 48 -9.87 -2.88 -5.24
N PRO A 49 -10.19 -3.63 -6.32
CA PRO A 49 -11.58 -3.98 -6.68
C PRO A 49 -12.33 -4.74 -5.59
N GLU A 50 -11.64 -5.48 -4.74
CA GLU A 50 -12.24 -6.20 -3.61
C GLU A 50 -12.92 -5.27 -2.61
N LEU A 51 -12.44 -4.02 -2.52
CA LEU A 51 -12.96 -3.03 -1.58
C LEU A 51 -13.70 -1.86 -2.24
N PHE A 52 -13.39 -1.55 -3.52
CA PHE A 52 -13.83 -0.32 -4.19
C PHE A 52 -14.42 -0.57 -5.58
N ARG A 53 -14.97 -1.76 -5.84
CA ARG A 53 -15.47 -2.17 -7.17
C ARG A 53 -16.44 -1.19 -7.79
N GLU A 54 -17.43 -0.74 -7.05
CA GLU A 54 -18.48 0.13 -7.59
C GLU A 54 -17.99 1.56 -7.84
N GLU A 55 -17.06 2.03 -7.03
CA GLU A 55 -16.39 3.32 -7.22
C GLU A 55 -15.45 3.27 -8.44
N ILE A 56 -14.70 2.18 -8.61
CA ILE A 56 -13.79 1.97 -9.75
C ILE A 56 -14.57 1.97 -11.07
N ARG A 57 -15.77 1.39 -11.12
CA ARG A 57 -16.60 1.39 -12.32
C ARG A 57 -17.01 2.79 -12.79
N LYS A 58 -17.13 3.73 -11.86
CA LYS A 58 -17.64 5.08 -12.09
C LYS A 58 -16.57 6.12 -12.30
N THR A 59 -15.33 5.85 -11.93
CA THR A 59 -14.22 6.81 -12.07
C THR A 59 -13.52 6.72 -13.41
N ASN A 60 -12.87 7.80 -13.82
CA ASN A 60 -11.92 7.84 -14.91
C ASN A 60 -10.46 7.81 -14.43
N LEU A 61 -10.21 7.81 -13.11
CA LEU A 61 -8.88 7.79 -12.54
C LEU A 61 -8.78 6.79 -11.41
N VAL A 62 -7.92 5.79 -11.60
CA VAL A 62 -7.64 4.74 -10.61
C VAL A 62 -6.18 4.85 -10.15
N GLY A 63 -5.96 5.04 -8.85
CA GLY A 63 -4.64 4.96 -8.23
C GLY A 63 -4.32 3.51 -7.86
N ASN A 64 -3.43 2.87 -8.62
CA ASN A 64 -3.08 1.46 -8.39
C ASN A 64 -2.30 1.28 -7.08
N PRO A 65 -2.67 0.31 -6.22
CA PRO A 65 -2.03 0.08 -4.92
C PRO A 65 -0.54 -0.28 -5.03
N GLY A 66 0.18 -0.05 -3.94
CA GLY A 66 1.51 -0.64 -3.75
C GLY A 66 1.44 -2.15 -3.54
N CYS A 67 2.54 -2.84 -3.78
CA CYS A 67 2.59 -4.30 -3.73
C CYS A 67 2.36 -4.88 -2.32
N TYR A 68 3.08 -4.39 -1.31
CA TYR A 68 2.85 -4.78 0.08
C TYR A 68 1.50 -4.33 0.61
N THR A 69 1.04 -3.15 0.17
CA THR A 69 -0.26 -2.61 0.57
C THR A 69 -1.39 -3.50 0.10
N THR A 70 -1.32 -3.99 -1.14
CA THR A 70 -2.29 -4.96 -1.68
C THR A 70 -2.35 -6.21 -0.80
N ALA A 71 -1.21 -6.85 -0.53
CA ALA A 71 -1.15 -8.08 0.26
C ALA A 71 -1.70 -7.87 1.69
N THR A 72 -1.29 -6.77 2.34
CA THR A 72 -1.68 -6.48 3.73
C THR A 72 -3.14 -6.09 3.85
N ILE A 73 -3.63 -5.22 2.95
CA ILE A 73 -5.02 -4.76 2.99
C ILE A 73 -5.99 -5.91 2.72
N LEU A 74 -5.71 -6.77 1.74
CA LEU A 74 -6.56 -7.92 1.44
C LEU A 74 -6.65 -8.90 2.61
N ALA A 75 -5.57 -9.08 3.36
CA ALA A 75 -5.57 -9.94 4.53
C ALA A 75 -6.33 -9.34 5.72
N LEU A 76 -6.15 -8.03 5.98
CA LEU A 76 -6.68 -7.36 7.17
C LEU A 76 -8.10 -6.82 7.02
N ALA A 77 -8.47 -6.35 5.83
CA ALA A 77 -9.76 -5.70 5.63
C ALA A 77 -10.96 -6.56 6.08
N PRO A 78 -11.07 -7.86 5.72
CA PRO A 78 -12.19 -8.67 6.17
C PRO A 78 -12.21 -8.87 7.69
N LEU A 79 -11.05 -9.02 8.33
CA LEU A 79 -10.95 -9.21 9.77
C LEU A 79 -11.34 -7.96 10.55
N LEU A 80 -10.89 -6.80 10.08
CA LEU A 80 -11.17 -5.52 10.71
C LEU A 80 -12.62 -5.07 10.49
N THR A 81 -13.16 -5.24 9.27
CA THR A 81 -14.55 -4.85 8.97
C THR A 81 -15.57 -5.72 9.71
N GLN A 82 -15.24 -6.98 9.98
CA GLN A 82 -16.06 -7.88 10.80
C GLN A 82 -15.82 -7.73 12.31
N GLY A 83 -14.91 -6.86 12.73
CA GLY A 83 -14.60 -6.67 14.14
C GLY A 83 -13.95 -7.87 14.82
N ILE A 84 -13.30 -8.75 14.06
CA ILE A 84 -12.64 -9.96 14.57
C ILE A 84 -11.36 -9.63 15.32
N VAL A 85 -10.60 -8.64 14.83
CA VAL A 85 -9.33 -8.19 15.44
C VAL A 85 -9.40 -6.73 15.86
N TYR A 86 -8.53 -6.34 16.80
CA TYR A 86 -8.35 -4.94 17.16
C TYR A 86 -7.63 -4.16 16.06
N PRO A 87 -7.94 -2.87 15.84
CA PRO A 87 -7.34 -2.04 14.79
C PRO A 87 -5.95 -1.48 15.16
N GLU A 88 -5.53 -1.67 16.38
CA GLU A 88 -4.21 -1.29 16.91
C GLU A 88 -3.33 -2.52 17.19
N ASP A 89 -2.04 -2.28 17.41
CA ASP A 89 -1.03 -3.29 17.72
C ASP A 89 -0.89 -4.39 16.64
N ILE A 90 -1.16 -4.04 15.41
CA ILE A 90 -1.01 -4.95 14.28
C ILE A 90 0.45 -4.94 13.79
N ILE A 91 1.08 -6.10 13.73
CA ILE A 91 2.44 -6.25 13.19
C ILE A 91 2.35 -6.91 11.82
N VAL A 92 2.97 -6.28 10.83
CA VAL A 92 3.08 -6.78 9.46
C VAL A 92 4.55 -7.05 9.15
N ASP A 93 4.94 -8.30 9.23
CA ASP A 93 6.27 -8.78 8.91
C ASP A 93 6.26 -9.29 7.44
N ALA A 94 6.79 -8.46 6.53
CA ALA A 94 6.64 -8.64 5.10
C ALA A 94 7.97 -8.96 4.41
N LYS A 95 7.98 -9.95 3.54
CA LYS A 95 9.13 -10.38 2.74
C LYS A 95 8.85 -10.16 1.27
N SER A 96 9.79 -9.56 0.54
CA SER A 96 9.68 -9.33 -0.91
C SER A 96 10.90 -9.84 -1.64
N GLY A 97 10.67 -10.45 -2.80
CA GLY A 97 11.71 -10.73 -3.76
C GLY A 97 12.33 -9.43 -4.32
N VAL A 98 13.53 -9.55 -4.86
CA VAL A 98 14.40 -8.42 -5.26
C VAL A 98 13.76 -7.55 -6.36
N SER A 99 12.99 -8.13 -7.27
CA SER A 99 12.31 -7.35 -8.34
C SER A 99 11.33 -6.29 -7.80
N GLY A 100 10.86 -6.43 -6.54
CA GLY A 100 10.01 -5.44 -5.87
C GLY A 100 10.71 -4.11 -5.57
N ARG A 101 12.03 -4.05 -5.61
CA ARG A 101 12.82 -2.81 -5.44
C ARG A 101 12.81 -1.89 -6.66
N GLY A 102 12.24 -2.37 -7.77
CA GLY A 102 12.17 -1.60 -9.01
C GLY A 102 13.39 -1.83 -9.93
N ARG A 103 13.46 -1.05 -11.02
CA ARG A 103 14.48 -1.20 -12.08
C ARG A 103 15.76 -0.41 -11.82
N GLU A 104 15.73 0.53 -10.91
CA GLU A 104 16.90 1.37 -10.62
C GLU A 104 18.01 0.52 -9.96
N PRO A 105 19.23 0.53 -10.50
CA PRO A 105 20.35 -0.16 -9.88
C PRO A 105 20.66 0.42 -8.50
N ARG A 106 20.75 -0.46 -7.50
CA ARG A 106 21.04 -0.09 -6.11
C ARG A 106 22.09 -1.03 -5.55
N GLU A 107 22.80 -0.59 -4.54
CA GLU A 107 23.80 -1.39 -3.87
C GLU A 107 23.18 -2.64 -3.24
N ASP A 108 22.08 -2.48 -2.50
CA ASP A 108 21.31 -3.53 -1.83
C ASP A 108 20.64 -4.55 -2.78
N THR A 109 20.62 -4.29 -4.09
CA THR A 109 20.05 -5.20 -5.11
C THR A 109 21.09 -5.87 -6.00
N ARG A 110 22.37 -5.65 -5.75
CA ARG A 110 23.45 -6.39 -6.42
C ARG A 110 23.39 -7.86 -6.04
N TYR A 111 23.77 -8.73 -6.97
CA TYR A 111 23.69 -10.17 -6.76
C TYR A 111 24.40 -10.64 -5.49
N CYS A 112 25.65 -10.21 -5.26
CA CYS A 112 26.42 -10.59 -4.09
C CYS A 112 25.93 -9.99 -2.77
N GLU A 113 25.12 -8.92 -2.81
CA GLU A 113 24.53 -8.32 -1.62
C GLU A 113 23.19 -8.96 -1.23
N CYS A 114 22.39 -9.38 -2.22
CA CYS A 114 21.07 -9.94 -1.97
C CYS A 114 21.03 -11.48 -2.02
N ASN A 115 21.99 -12.14 -2.67
CA ASN A 115 22.01 -13.60 -2.69
C ASN A 115 22.35 -14.15 -1.31
N GLU A 116 21.60 -15.18 -0.86
CA GLU A 116 21.76 -15.81 0.46
C GLU A 116 21.66 -14.83 1.64
N ASN A 117 21.04 -13.68 1.45
CA ASN A 117 20.85 -12.65 2.46
C ASN A 117 19.36 -12.32 2.69
N ILE A 118 19.01 -12.02 3.94
CA ILE A 118 17.69 -11.49 4.32
C ILE A 118 17.91 -10.21 5.10
N GLU A 119 17.38 -9.10 4.58
CA GLU A 119 17.62 -7.78 5.16
C GLU A 119 16.30 -7.03 5.41
N ALA A 120 16.08 -6.58 6.65
CA ALA A 120 15.01 -5.64 6.97
C ALA A 120 15.41 -4.23 6.52
N TYR A 121 14.49 -3.52 5.86
CA TYR A 121 14.78 -2.16 5.38
C TYR A 121 13.66 -1.18 5.71
N SER A 122 13.99 0.10 5.81
CA SER A 122 13.02 1.19 6.07
C SER A 122 12.06 0.90 7.24
N VAL A 123 12.53 0.23 8.29
CA VAL A 123 11.74 -0.08 9.48
C VAL A 123 11.28 1.22 10.14
N GLY A 124 9.97 1.33 10.42
CA GLY A 124 9.37 2.54 10.96
C GLY A 124 9.27 3.73 10.00
N GLY A 125 9.77 3.62 8.77
CA GLY A 125 9.82 4.70 7.77
C GLY A 125 9.41 4.31 6.35
N HIS A 126 8.75 3.18 6.15
CA HIS A 126 8.36 2.74 4.81
C HIS A 126 7.08 3.45 4.32
N ARG A 127 7.10 3.91 3.06
CA ARG A 127 5.99 4.66 2.43
C ARG A 127 4.67 3.91 2.32
N HIS A 128 4.68 2.57 2.42
CA HIS A 128 3.47 1.77 2.40
C HIS A 128 2.73 1.76 3.76
N SER A 129 3.40 2.06 4.87
CA SER A 129 2.74 2.11 6.19
C SER A 129 1.53 3.07 6.19
N PRO A 130 1.68 4.35 5.83
CA PRO A 130 0.57 5.29 5.81
C PRO A 130 -0.49 4.92 4.77
N GLU A 131 -0.13 4.29 3.66
CA GLU A 131 -1.09 3.82 2.64
C GLU A 131 -1.99 2.73 3.21
N ILE A 132 -1.43 1.72 3.89
CA ILE A 132 -2.18 0.65 4.55
C ILE A 132 -3.11 1.22 5.62
N GLU A 133 -2.57 2.03 6.54
CA GLU A 133 -3.32 2.65 7.62
C GLU A 133 -4.47 3.52 7.10
N HIS A 134 -4.21 4.34 6.07
CA HIS A 134 -5.21 5.22 5.46
C HIS A 134 -6.38 4.44 4.88
N ILE A 135 -6.11 3.44 4.05
CA ILE A 135 -7.16 2.67 3.37
C ILE A 135 -7.96 1.81 4.35
N LEU A 136 -7.29 1.14 5.28
CA LEU A 136 -7.99 0.35 6.30
C LEU A 136 -8.83 1.24 7.22
N SER A 137 -8.33 2.42 7.61
CA SER A 137 -9.10 3.37 8.43
C SER A 137 -10.35 3.88 7.73
N ILE A 138 -10.26 4.17 6.41
CA ILE A 138 -11.44 4.54 5.62
C ILE A 138 -12.48 3.42 5.60
N LYS A 139 -12.04 2.17 5.38
CA LYS A 139 -12.97 1.03 5.26
C LYS A 139 -13.62 0.62 6.55
N THR A 140 -12.95 0.81 7.67
CA THR A 140 -13.46 0.43 9.00
C THR A 140 -14.11 1.57 9.74
N SER A 141 -13.98 2.81 9.25
CA SER A 141 -14.38 4.05 9.96
C SER A 141 -13.74 4.15 11.35
N GLN A 142 -12.59 3.51 11.55
CA GLN A 142 -11.80 3.51 12.78
C GLN A 142 -10.34 3.81 12.43
N ARG A 143 -9.62 4.41 13.35
CA ARG A 143 -8.17 4.58 13.19
C ARG A 143 -7.49 3.21 13.25
N VAL A 144 -6.81 2.84 12.19
CA VAL A 144 -5.96 1.63 12.14
C VAL A 144 -4.51 2.06 12.26
N SER A 145 -3.73 1.36 13.07
CA SER A 145 -2.28 1.56 13.16
C SER A 145 -1.55 0.22 13.03
N ILE A 146 -0.42 0.25 12.30
CA ILE A 146 0.39 -0.94 12.06
C ILE A 146 1.86 -0.68 12.34
N GLN A 147 2.55 -1.72 12.77
CA GLN A 147 4.00 -1.81 12.74
C GLN A 147 4.41 -2.59 11.50
N PHE A 148 4.92 -1.89 10.49
CA PHE A 148 5.30 -2.49 9.21
C PHE A 148 6.82 -2.71 9.14
N VAL A 149 7.23 -3.95 8.91
CA VAL A 149 8.64 -4.35 8.83
C VAL A 149 8.86 -5.10 7.51
N PRO A 150 9.29 -4.40 6.45
CA PRO A 150 9.58 -5.04 5.17
C PRO A 150 10.99 -5.63 5.17
N HIS A 151 11.12 -6.78 4.48
CA HIS A 151 12.39 -7.46 4.25
C HIS A 151 12.62 -7.70 2.75
N LEU A 152 13.86 -7.60 2.32
CA LEU A 152 14.33 -8.12 1.05
C LEU A 152 14.84 -9.55 1.28
N ILE A 153 14.39 -10.49 0.44
CA ILE A 153 14.81 -11.89 0.51
C ILE A 153 15.44 -12.35 -0.81
N PRO A 154 16.29 -13.39 -0.80
CA PRO A 154 17.06 -13.81 -1.97
C PRO A 154 16.21 -14.60 -2.96
N MET A 155 15.13 -13.99 -3.41
CA MET A 155 14.23 -14.52 -4.43
C MET A 155 13.99 -13.47 -5.52
N ASN A 156 13.73 -13.90 -6.73
CA ASN A 156 13.45 -12.96 -7.81
C ASN A 156 12.12 -12.21 -7.60
N ARG A 157 11.03 -12.93 -7.29
CA ARG A 157 9.67 -12.39 -7.23
C ARG A 157 8.86 -13.02 -6.12
N GLY A 158 7.84 -12.32 -5.70
CA GLY A 158 6.85 -12.73 -4.72
C GLY A 158 6.85 -11.87 -3.48
N ILE A 159 5.74 -11.90 -2.76
CA ILE A 159 5.58 -11.25 -1.46
C ILE A 159 4.92 -12.24 -0.51
N LEU A 160 5.50 -12.38 0.67
CA LEU A 160 4.90 -13.07 1.81
C LEU A 160 4.73 -12.06 2.94
N CYS A 161 3.51 -11.85 3.41
CA CYS A 161 3.22 -11.07 4.62
C CYS A 161 2.75 -12.01 5.73
N THR A 162 3.48 -12.04 6.83
CA THR A 162 3.02 -12.66 8.08
C THR A 162 2.46 -11.55 8.96
N ILE A 163 1.20 -11.67 9.35
CA ILE A 163 0.50 -10.60 10.06
C ILE A 163 0.06 -11.12 11.42
N TYR A 164 0.39 -10.37 12.46
CA TYR A 164 0.00 -10.64 13.84
C TYR A 164 -1.00 -9.57 14.28
N ALA A 165 -2.18 -10.00 14.68
CA ALA A 165 -3.23 -9.10 15.17
C ALA A 165 -3.91 -9.71 16.39
N LYS A 166 -4.27 -8.87 17.35
CA LYS A 166 -4.93 -9.32 18.58
C LYS A 166 -6.41 -9.57 18.30
N PRO A 167 -6.94 -10.79 18.57
CA PRO A 167 -8.36 -11.07 18.41
C PRO A 167 -9.20 -10.37 19.48
N ARG A 168 -10.40 -9.91 19.12
CA ARG A 168 -11.36 -9.31 20.09
C ARG A 168 -12.07 -10.36 20.94
N HIS A 169 -12.18 -11.58 20.42
CA HIS A 169 -12.83 -12.71 21.08
C HIS A 169 -11.94 -13.95 20.99
N ASN A 170 -12.12 -14.88 21.90
CA ASN A 170 -11.43 -16.17 21.81
C ASN A 170 -11.87 -16.88 20.51
N LEU A 171 -10.95 -16.97 19.55
CA LEU A 171 -11.13 -17.78 18.36
C LEU A 171 -10.93 -19.24 18.79
N ARG A 172 -12.02 -19.99 18.92
CA ARG A 172 -11.99 -21.44 19.13
C ARG A 172 -12.20 -22.16 17.81
#